data_f5c25ecef63277f8bf67101dcefa50c6
#
_entry.id   f5c25ecef63277f8bf67101dcefa50c6
#
_cell.length_a   1.000
_cell.length_b   1.000
_cell.length_c   1.000
_cell.angle_alpha   90.00
_cell.angle_beta   90.00
_cell.angle_gamma   90.00
#
_symmetry.space_group_name_H-M   'P 1'
#
loop_
_entity.id
_entity.type
_entity.pdbx_description
1 polymer ?
#
loop_
_entity_poly.entity_id
_entity_poly.type
_entity_poly.pdbx_seq_one_letter_code
_entity_poly.pdbx_strand_id
1 'polypeptide(L)'
;MKHLKKLAALLLVGVLALSLLTACGGGGSTSADAQAEAAVMTAINQNRPVNSVKLQNSSELRKIANQDLDVAIKSGNLSSSFTVKSHTDLKNGKFGYTFIAKCDYKNTDLAKLIKTVTNINSYNMNKWSEVGVVVRTVDGQTYIAISVAIKTKT
;
A
#
# COMPACT_ATOMS: atom_id res chain seq x y z
N MET A 1 23.33 15.69 27.74
CA MET A 1 22.00 15.14 27.39
C MET A 1 21.51 15.43 25.97
N LYS A 2 22.07 16.39 25.23
CA LYS A 2 21.65 16.69 23.83
C LYS A 2 22.16 15.62 22.81
N HIS A 3 23.24 14.91 23.10
CA HIS A 3 23.81 13.91 22.20
C HIS A 3 23.10 12.55 22.23
N LEU A 4 22.48 12.17 23.35
CA LEU A 4 21.71 10.92 23.46
C LEU A 4 20.44 10.95 22.61
N LYS A 5 19.79 12.12 22.47
CA LYS A 5 18.56 12.25 21.64
C LYS A 5 18.88 12.14 20.15
N LYS A 6 20.06 12.57 19.71
CA LYS A 6 20.51 12.45 18.30
C LYS A 6 20.92 11.01 17.96
N LEU A 7 21.51 10.28 18.91
CA LEU A 7 21.84 8.86 18.76
C LEU A 7 20.60 7.96 18.71
N ALA A 8 19.58 8.26 19.53
CA ALA A 8 18.32 7.53 19.50
C ALA A 8 17.57 7.71 18.17
N ALA A 9 17.58 8.92 17.59
CA ALA A 9 16.97 9.19 16.29
C ALA A 9 17.70 8.47 15.13
N LEU A 10 19.03 8.40 15.17
CA LEU A 10 19.84 7.68 14.18
C LEU A 10 19.66 6.16 14.28
N LEU A 11 19.51 5.60 15.49
CA LEU A 11 19.22 4.19 15.71
C LEU A 11 17.81 3.81 15.21
N LEU A 12 16.82 4.69 15.38
CA LEU A 12 15.46 4.45 14.90
C LEU A 12 15.38 4.42 13.36
N VAL A 13 16.14 5.28 12.69
CA VAL A 13 16.25 5.28 11.22
C VAL A 13 16.98 4.05 10.71
N GLY A 14 18.04 3.59 11.42
CA GLY A 14 18.80 2.41 11.05
C GLY A 14 18.01 1.09 11.18
N VAL A 15 17.16 0.96 12.20
CA VAL A 15 16.33 -0.24 12.42
C VAL A 15 15.20 -0.32 11.38
N LEU A 16 14.65 0.81 10.93
CA LEU A 16 13.67 0.84 9.86
C LEU A 16 14.27 0.43 8.50
N ALA A 17 15.53 0.75 8.24
CA ALA A 17 16.21 0.37 7.00
C ALA A 17 16.53 -1.14 6.93
N LEU A 18 16.79 -1.80 8.05
CA LEU A 18 17.12 -3.23 8.11
C LEU A 18 15.90 -4.16 8.01
N SER A 19 14.72 -3.70 8.40
CA SER A 19 13.48 -4.49 8.27
C SER A 19 12.93 -4.55 6.84
N LEU A 20 13.49 -3.75 5.90
CA LEU A 20 13.08 -3.71 4.50
C LEU A 20 13.75 -4.77 3.62
N LEU A 21 14.80 -5.45 4.11
CA LEU A 21 15.57 -6.42 3.32
C LEU A 21 14.95 -7.83 3.28
N THR A 22 13.93 -8.12 4.08
CA THR A 22 13.33 -9.47 4.17
C THR A 22 12.05 -9.66 3.37
N ALA A 23 11.56 -8.64 2.66
CA ALA A 23 10.34 -8.71 1.84
C ALA A 23 10.63 -9.01 0.35
N CYS A 24 11.74 -9.66 0.03
CA CYS A 24 12.09 -10.05 -1.34
C CYS A 24 11.37 -11.37 -1.70
N GLY A 25 10.13 -11.25 -2.15
CA GLY A 25 9.31 -12.35 -2.67
C GLY A 25 8.59 -11.95 -3.95
N GLY A 26 9.24 -12.13 -5.09
CA GLY A 26 8.63 -12.29 -6.39
C GLY A 26 8.03 -11.05 -7.06
N GLY A 27 8.76 -10.50 -8.00
CA GLY A 27 8.35 -9.50 -8.98
C GLY A 27 9.22 -8.24 -8.92
N GLY A 28 10.01 -8.00 -9.96
CA GLY A 28 10.95 -6.91 -10.27
C GLY A 28 10.81 -5.53 -9.62
N SER A 29 10.61 -5.45 -8.32
CA SER A 29 10.62 -4.17 -7.59
C SER A 29 12.07 -3.74 -7.39
N THR A 30 12.38 -2.49 -7.74
CA THR A 30 13.63 -1.86 -7.35
C THR A 30 13.68 -1.68 -5.83
N SER A 31 14.86 -1.49 -5.25
CA SER A 31 14.99 -1.19 -3.82
C SER A 31 14.19 0.07 -3.42
N ALA A 32 14.06 1.03 -4.33
CA ALA A 32 13.27 2.25 -4.15
C ALA A 32 11.76 1.93 -4.09
N ASP A 33 11.27 1.06 -4.98
CA ASP A 33 9.85 0.65 -4.97
C ASP A 33 9.51 -0.12 -3.68
N ALA A 34 10.41 -0.96 -3.19
CA ALA A 34 10.21 -1.67 -1.91
C ALA A 34 10.13 -0.70 -0.70
N GLN A 35 10.96 0.36 -0.70
CA GLN A 35 10.88 1.40 0.31
C GLN A 35 9.57 2.18 0.23
N ALA A 36 9.12 2.46 -0.98
CA ALA A 36 7.84 3.12 -1.22
C ALA A 36 6.66 2.26 -0.76
N GLU A 37 6.67 0.95 -1.04
CA GLU A 37 5.65 0.02 -0.52
C GLU A 37 5.58 0.03 1.01
N ALA A 38 6.73 0.04 1.68
CA ALA A 38 6.79 0.13 3.13
C ALA A 38 6.25 1.47 3.67
N ALA A 39 6.52 2.58 2.98
CA ALA A 39 5.96 3.89 3.34
C ALA A 39 4.43 3.91 3.20
N VAL A 40 3.89 3.34 2.12
CA VAL A 40 2.44 3.20 1.91
C VAL A 40 1.81 2.33 2.99
N MET A 41 2.40 1.19 3.33
CA MET A 41 1.94 0.32 4.42
C MET A 41 1.93 1.03 5.77
N THR A 42 2.96 1.82 6.04
CA THR A 42 3.04 2.63 7.26
C THR A 42 1.91 3.65 7.31
N ALA A 43 1.69 4.39 6.22
CA ALA A 43 0.60 5.37 6.13
C ALA A 43 -0.78 4.72 6.30
N ILE A 44 -1.02 3.54 5.69
CA ILE A 44 -2.25 2.78 5.89
C ILE A 44 -2.45 2.45 7.37
N ASN A 45 -1.45 1.88 8.01
CA ASN A 45 -1.55 1.46 9.42
C ASN A 45 -1.68 2.62 10.40
N GLN A 46 -1.12 3.79 10.08
CA GLN A 46 -1.28 5.01 10.88
C GLN A 46 -2.71 5.60 10.80
N ASN A 47 -3.41 5.37 9.69
CA ASN A 47 -4.78 5.84 9.49
C ASN A 47 -5.84 4.83 9.98
N ARG A 48 -5.43 3.68 10.51
CA ARG A 48 -6.35 2.71 11.10
C ARG A 48 -6.80 3.16 12.49
N PRO A 49 -7.99 2.70 12.95
CA PRO A 49 -8.46 3.01 14.30
C PRO A 49 -7.42 2.63 15.36
N VAL A 50 -7.35 3.43 16.40
CA VAL A 50 -6.54 3.13 17.59
C VAL A 50 -6.95 1.74 18.11
N ASN A 51 -5.95 0.92 18.47
CA ASN A 51 -6.12 -0.47 18.93
C ASN A 51 -6.52 -1.49 17.85
N SER A 52 -6.59 -1.12 16.57
CA SER A 52 -6.76 -2.12 15.50
C SER A 52 -5.45 -2.88 15.24
N VAL A 53 -5.58 -4.17 14.88
CA VAL A 53 -4.42 -4.98 14.47
C VAL A 53 -3.80 -4.38 13.22
N LYS A 54 -2.47 -4.19 13.23
CA LYS A 54 -1.74 -3.72 12.05
C LYS A 54 -1.83 -4.74 10.93
N LEU A 55 -2.11 -4.25 9.73
CA LEU A 55 -2.10 -5.07 8.52
C LEU A 55 -0.67 -5.28 8.04
N GLN A 56 -0.41 -6.48 7.53
CA GLN A 56 0.83 -6.84 6.85
C GLN A 56 0.61 -6.78 5.33
N ASN A 57 1.68 -6.57 4.58
CA ASN A 57 1.62 -6.61 3.12
C ASN A 57 1.46 -8.07 2.65
N SER A 58 0.23 -8.49 2.37
CA SER A 58 -0.13 -9.84 1.96
C SER A 58 0.46 -10.17 0.58
N SER A 59 1.21 -11.26 0.49
CA SER A 59 1.79 -11.71 -0.78
C SER A 59 0.74 -12.06 -1.83
N GLU A 60 -0.43 -12.54 -1.42
CA GLU A 60 -1.55 -12.88 -2.29
C GLU A 60 -2.19 -11.61 -2.87
N LEU A 61 -2.59 -10.67 -2.01
CA LEU A 61 -3.18 -9.41 -2.46
C LEU A 61 -2.16 -8.56 -3.23
N ARG A 62 -0.88 -8.68 -2.90
CA ARG A 62 0.19 -8.03 -3.63
C ARG A 62 0.29 -8.53 -5.08
N LYS A 63 0.08 -9.83 -5.34
CA LYS A 63 -0.01 -10.38 -6.70
C LYS A 63 -1.20 -9.79 -7.47
N ILE A 64 -2.35 -9.69 -6.83
CA ILE A 64 -3.54 -9.08 -7.43
C ILE A 64 -3.29 -7.60 -7.74
N ALA A 65 -2.76 -6.84 -6.78
CA ALA A 65 -2.40 -5.44 -7.00
C ALA A 65 -1.45 -5.27 -8.19
N ASN A 66 -0.45 -6.15 -8.31
CA ASN A 66 0.52 -6.13 -9.40
C ASN A 66 -0.12 -6.41 -10.76
N GLN A 67 -0.99 -7.42 -10.84
CA GLN A 67 -1.72 -7.76 -12.07
C GLN A 67 -2.64 -6.62 -12.51
N ASP A 68 -3.38 -6.04 -11.58
CA ASP A 68 -4.27 -4.92 -11.87
C ASP A 68 -3.51 -3.68 -12.30
N LEU A 69 -2.36 -3.42 -11.67
CA LEU A 69 -1.49 -2.32 -12.04
C LEU A 69 -0.91 -2.51 -13.46
N ASP A 70 -0.48 -3.72 -13.81
CA ASP A 70 0.01 -4.05 -15.16
C ASP A 70 -1.06 -3.77 -16.23
N VAL A 71 -2.29 -4.20 -15.98
CA VAL A 71 -3.41 -3.96 -16.89
C VAL A 71 -3.68 -2.45 -17.00
N ALA A 72 -3.68 -1.74 -15.91
CA ALA A 72 -3.96 -0.31 -15.87
C ALA A 72 -2.89 0.51 -16.60
N ILE A 73 -1.61 0.20 -16.41
CA ILE A 73 -0.50 0.87 -17.12
C ILE A 73 -0.57 0.57 -18.63
N LYS A 74 -0.76 -0.69 -19.02
CA LYS A 74 -0.83 -1.10 -20.43
C LYS A 74 -2.03 -0.50 -21.17
N SER A 75 -3.15 -0.33 -20.50
CA SER A 75 -4.35 0.26 -21.12
C SER A 75 -4.27 1.78 -21.31
N GLY A 76 -3.32 2.45 -20.68
CA GLY A 76 -3.20 3.92 -20.70
C GLY A 76 -4.36 4.64 -19.98
N ASN A 77 -5.30 3.91 -19.39
CA ASN A 77 -6.55 4.46 -18.81
C ASN A 77 -6.37 5.08 -17.40
N LEU A 78 -5.15 5.26 -16.94
CA LEU A 78 -4.85 5.97 -15.70
C LEU A 78 -4.83 7.48 -15.93
N SER A 79 -5.93 8.01 -16.44
CA SER A 79 -5.97 9.40 -16.93
C SER A 79 -6.14 10.45 -15.83
N SER A 80 -6.66 10.08 -14.68
CA SER A 80 -6.82 11.05 -13.61
C SER A 80 -6.65 10.42 -12.25
N SER A 81 -6.35 10.90 -11.29
CA SER A 81 -6.12 10.65 -9.90
C SER A 81 -6.28 9.21 -9.37
N PHE A 82 -7.24 8.40 -9.87
CA PHE A 82 -7.58 7.19 -9.11
C PHE A 82 -8.57 6.26 -9.86
N THR A 83 -8.24 4.97 -9.90
CA THR A 83 -9.10 3.92 -10.47
C THR A 83 -9.39 2.87 -9.41
N VAL A 84 -10.62 2.35 -9.39
CA VAL A 84 -11.02 1.23 -8.50
C VAL A 84 -11.43 0.05 -9.34
N LYS A 85 -10.91 -1.13 -8.98
CA LYS A 85 -11.32 -2.41 -9.53
C LYS A 85 -11.88 -3.29 -8.41
N SER A 86 -13.06 -3.86 -8.61
CA SER A 86 -13.70 -4.76 -7.65
C SER A 86 -13.32 -6.21 -7.92
N HIS A 87 -13.23 -7.02 -6.88
CA HIS A 87 -12.97 -8.46 -6.90
C HIS A 87 -14.04 -9.16 -6.10
N THR A 88 -14.80 -10.05 -6.74
CA THR A 88 -15.91 -10.77 -6.11
C THR A 88 -15.53 -12.18 -5.66
N ASP A 89 -14.37 -12.65 -6.08
CA ASP A 89 -13.90 -14.02 -5.82
C ASP A 89 -12.42 -14.03 -5.41
N LEU A 90 -12.14 -13.40 -4.28
CA LEU A 90 -10.86 -13.59 -3.61
C LEU A 90 -10.88 -14.95 -2.89
N LYS A 91 -9.69 -15.55 -2.69
CA LYS A 91 -9.57 -16.81 -1.95
C LYS A 91 -10.46 -16.82 -0.70
N ASN A 92 -11.16 -17.92 -0.49
CA ASN A 92 -12.12 -18.12 0.59
C ASN A 92 -13.41 -17.29 0.48
N GLY A 93 -13.83 -16.92 -0.72
CA GLY A 93 -15.06 -16.17 -0.94
C GLY A 93 -15.04 -14.76 -0.41
N LYS A 94 -13.84 -14.19 -0.18
CA LYS A 94 -13.69 -12.81 0.25
C LYS A 94 -13.97 -11.87 -0.91
N PHE A 95 -14.54 -10.74 -0.58
CA PHE A 95 -14.74 -9.61 -1.48
C PHE A 95 -13.62 -8.58 -1.29
N GLY A 96 -13.24 -7.87 -2.33
CA GLY A 96 -12.20 -6.88 -2.22
C GLY A 96 -12.15 -5.86 -3.34
N TYR A 97 -11.19 -4.96 -3.25
CA TYR A 97 -10.96 -3.89 -4.22
C TYR A 97 -9.47 -3.66 -4.42
N THR A 98 -9.10 -3.27 -5.63
CA THR A 98 -7.80 -2.69 -5.92
C THR A 98 -7.96 -1.22 -6.28
N PHE A 99 -7.26 -0.37 -5.56
CA PHE A 99 -7.15 1.06 -5.81
C PHE A 99 -5.85 1.34 -6.54
N ILE A 100 -5.90 2.01 -7.68
CA ILE A 100 -4.72 2.30 -8.50
C ILE A 100 -4.65 3.80 -8.73
N ALA A 101 -3.51 4.40 -8.46
CA ALA A 101 -3.28 5.82 -8.64
C ALA A 101 -1.89 6.13 -9.19
N LYS A 102 -1.78 7.20 -9.97
CA LYS A 102 -0.52 7.93 -10.16
C LYS A 102 -0.28 8.73 -8.89
N CYS A 103 0.77 8.42 -8.17
CA CYS A 103 1.01 9.07 -6.88
C CYS A 103 2.49 9.04 -6.54
N ASP A 104 3.06 10.20 -6.25
CA ASP A 104 4.32 10.26 -5.56
C ASP A 104 4.09 9.79 -4.12
N TYR A 105 4.82 8.77 -3.68
CA TYR A 105 4.73 8.25 -2.32
C TYR A 105 5.33 9.18 -1.27
N LYS A 106 5.87 10.32 -1.70
CA LYS A 106 6.45 11.33 -0.83
C LYS A 106 5.39 12.33 -0.39
N ASN A 107 5.30 12.57 0.92
CA ASN A 107 4.58 13.69 1.53
C ASN A 107 3.05 13.73 1.30
N THR A 108 2.59 14.91 0.86
CA THR A 108 1.19 15.32 0.83
C THR A 108 0.32 14.44 -0.08
N ASP A 109 0.88 13.94 -1.19
CA ASP A 109 0.12 13.18 -2.17
C ASP A 109 -0.22 11.79 -1.67
N LEU A 110 0.71 11.12 -0.99
CA LEU A 110 0.42 9.84 -0.34
C LEU A 110 -0.65 10.01 0.75
N ALA A 111 -0.54 11.05 1.57
CA ALA A 111 -1.51 11.33 2.62
C ALA A 111 -2.92 11.58 2.04
N LYS A 112 -3.02 12.32 0.94
CA LYS A 112 -4.28 12.55 0.22
C LYS A 112 -4.84 11.25 -0.34
N LEU A 113 -4.01 10.40 -0.99
CA LEU A 113 -4.42 9.11 -1.53
C LEU A 113 -5.00 8.23 -0.42
N ILE A 114 -4.26 8.05 0.68
CA ILE A 114 -4.71 7.22 1.80
C ILE A 114 -6.01 7.77 2.39
N LYS A 115 -6.11 9.08 2.61
CA LYS A 115 -7.34 9.71 3.09
C LYS A 115 -8.50 9.48 2.13
N THR A 116 -8.29 9.57 0.82
CA THR A 116 -9.32 9.32 -0.18
C THR A 116 -9.79 7.87 -0.13
N VAL A 117 -8.86 6.92 -0.16
CA VAL A 117 -9.17 5.48 -0.12
C VAL A 117 -9.90 5.09 1.17
N THR A 118 -9.55 5.71 2.30
CA THR A 118 -10.13 5.40 3.62
C THR A 118 -11.48 6.06 3.88
N ASN A 119 -11.76 7.18 3.21
CA ASN A 119 -13.01 7.95 3.40
C ASN A 119 -14.15 7.53 2.47
N ILE A 120 -13.89 6.64 1.51
CA ILE A 120 -14.97 6.11 0.66
C ILE A 120 -15.84 5.19 1.51
N ASN A 121 -17.07 5.61 1.81
CA ASN A 121 -18.00 4.90 2.71
C ASN A 121 -18.18 3.42 2.38
N SER A 122 -18.17 3.05 1.10
CA SER A 122 -18.30 1.67 0.64
C SER A 122 -17.06 0.81 0.93
N TYR A 123 -15.90 1.44 1.19
CA TYR A 123 -14.60 0.78 1.31
C TYR A 123 -13.96 0.96 2.69
N ASN A 124 -14.80 1.15 3.69
CA ASN A 124 -14.40 1.46 5.05
C ASN A 124 -13.21 0.62 5.53
N MET A 125 -12.10 1.28 5.86
CA MET A 125 -10.84 0.67 6.31
C MET A 125 -11.03 -0.22 7.56
N ASN A 126 -12.04 0.03 8.39
CA ASN A 126 -12.33 -0.79 9.56
C ASN A 126 -12.71 -2.23 9.19
N LYS A 127 -13.20 -2.44 7.98
CA LYS A 127 -13.56 -3.75 7.43
C LYS A 127 -12.41 -4.46 6.72
N TRP A 128 -11.28 -3.80 6.52
CA TRP A 128 -10.13 -4.41 5.86
C TRP A 128 -9.56 -5.51 6.73
N SER A 129 -9.49 -6.72 6.19
CA SER A 129 -8.89 -7.89 6.84
C SER A 129 -7.45 -8.10 6.40
N GLU A 130 -7.15 -7.79 5.15
CA GLU A 130 -5.84 -7.94 4.54
C GLU A 130 -5.60 -6.81 3.56
N VAL A 131 -4.33 -6.52 3.28
CA VAL A 131 -3.91 -5.53 2.30
C VAL A 131 -2.70 -6.04 1.53
N GLY A 132 -2.62 -5.69 0.25
CA GLY A 132 -1.44 -5.89 -0.58
C GLY A 132 -1.11 -4.60 -1.30
N VAL A 133 0.12 -4.12 -1.15
CA VAL A 133 0.59 -2.87 -1.75
C VAL A 133 1.68 -3.18 -2.76
N VAL A 134 1.58 -2.56 -3.91
CA VAL A 134 2.62 -2.53 -4.95
C VAL A 134 2.87 -1.08 -5.33
N VAL A 135 4.13 -0.71 -5.38
CA VAL A 135 4.59 0.56 -5.96
C VAL A 135 5.49 0.24 -7.13
N ARG A 136 5.34 0.98 -8.21
CA ARG A 136 6.17 0.84 -9.41
C ARG A 136 6.39 2.19 -10.05
N THR A 137 7.63 2.45 -10.43
CA THR A 137 7.99 3.61 -11.24
C THR A 137 8.27 3.16 -12.67
N VAL A 138 7.54 3.73 -13.62
CA VAL A 138 7.68 3.48 -15.06
C VAL A 138 7.80 4.82 -15.76
N ASP A 139 8.85 5.00 -16.55
CA ASP A 139 9.14 6.24 -17.30
C ASP A 139 9.07 7.51 -16.43
N GLY A 140 9.60 7.43 -15.21
CA GLY A 140 9.63 8.54 -14.26
C GLY A 140 8.31 8.82 -13.54
N GLN A 141 7.24 8.10 -13.86
CA GLN A 141 5.96 8.21 -13.18
C GLN A 141 5.80 7.08 -12.17
N THR A 142 5.51 7.44 -10.92
CA THR A 142 5.20 6.47 -9.86
C THR A 142 3.71 6.13 -9.84
N TYR A 143 3.45 4.85 -9.73
CA TYR A 143 2.12 4.26 -9.61
C TYR A 143 2.02 3.47 -8.31
N ILE A 144 0.89 3.58 -7.63
CA ILE A 144 0.58 2.83 -6.42
C ILE A 144 -0.68 2.00 -6.66
N ALA A 145 -0.62 0.71 -6.35
CA ALA A 145 -1.77 -0.18 -6.31
C ALA A 145 -1.95 -0.73 -4.89
N ILE A 146 -3.16 -0.61 -4.36
CA ILE A 146 -3.53 -1.09 -3.02
C ILE A 146 -4.71 -2.04 -3.18
N SER A 147 -4.46 -3.34 -3.05
CA SER A 147 -5.52 -4.35 -3.00
C SER A 147 -5.92 -4.63 -1.56
N VAL A 148 -7.20 -4.67 -1.28
CA VAL A 148 -7.75 -4.93 0.05
C VAL A 148 -8.77 -6.06 0.00
N ALA A 149 -8.75 -6.93 1.00
CA ALA A 149 -9.82 -7.87 1.27
C ALA A 149 -10.70 -7.35 2.41
N ILE A 150 -12.00 -7.52 2.26
CA ILE A 150 -13.00 -7.01 3.21
C ILE A 150 -13.59 -8.17 3.99
N LYS A 151 -13.73 -8.01 5.30
CA LYS A 151 -14.48 -8.94 6.14
C LYS A 151 -15.96 -8.90 5.73
N THR A 152 -16.47 -9.96 5.17
CA THR A 152 -17.91 -10.18 5.11
C THR A 152 -18.40 -10.50 6.52
N LYS A 153 -19.48 -9.84 6.95
CA LYS A 153 -20.16 -10.28 8.18
C LYS A 153 -20.66 -11.70 7.95
N THR A 154 -20.11 -12.65 8.68
CA THR A 154 -20.78 -13.94 8.94
C THR A 154 -21.95 -13.67 9.85
#